data_659bd788707f05189b133ceb66b5e849
#
_entry.id   659bd788707f05189b133ceb66b5e849
#
_cell.length_a   1.000
_cell.length_b   1.000
_cell.length_c   1.000
_cell.angle_alpha   90.00
_cell.angle_beta   90.00
_cell.angle_gamma   90.00
#
_symmetry.space_group_name_H-M   'P 1'
#
loop_
_entity.id
_entity.type
_entity.pdbx_description
1 polymer ?
#
loop_
_entity_poly.entity_id
_entity_poly.type
_entity_poly.pdbx_seq_one_letter_code
_entity_poly.pdbx_strand_id
1 'polypeptide(L)'
;MVDEDFIKKMIEGKENNRFDRKLKITSKLKIAKTISAFANTAGGIILIGVSDENRIIGIDPEEEKYMISSANDQFCRPHAKIEFKEFTKLDFNDETKVEKDLNLLLVIVEKSQNELVYVADSEGIKKAYHRVNDQTLIIKPYNPEI
;
A
#
# COMPACT_ATOMS: atom_id res chain seq x y z
N MET A 1 -0.94 -13.90 -11.84
CA MET A 1 -2.17 -14.43 -11.24
C MET A 1 -2.05 -14.40 -9.71
N VAL A 2 -3.08 -13.87 -9.05
CA VAL A 2 -3.10 -13.80 -7.58
C VAL A 2 -3.78 -15.07 -7.07
N ASP A 3 -3.01 -16.00 -6.54
CA ASP A 3 -3.50 -17.23 -5.94
C ASP A 3 -2.98 -17.37 -4.51
N GLU A 4 -3.37 -18.44 -3.83
CA GLU A 4 -3.01 -18.66 -2.44
C GLU A 4 -1.49 -18.77 -2.23
N ASP A 5 -0.78 -19.42 -3.15
CA ASP A 5 0.67 -19.54 -3.06
C ASP A 5 1.38 -18.20 -3.19
N PHE A 6 0.89 -17.35 -4.09
CA PHE A 6 1.42 -15.99 -4.27
C PHE A 6 1.25 -15.18 -2.99
N ILE A 7 0.05 -15.21 -2.40
CA ILE A 7 -0.25 -14.51 -1.15
C ILE A 7 0.61 -15.03 0.00
N LYS A 8 0.74 -16.34 0.10
CA LYS A 8 1.57 -16.98 1.15
C LYS A 8 3.02 -16.52 1.07
N LYS A 9 3.59 -16.50 -0.14
CA LYS A 9 4.96 -16.03 -0.34
C LYS A 9 5.12 -14.56 0.02
N MET A 10 4.13 -13.73 -0.30
CA MET A 10 4.14 -12.33 0.09
C MET A 10 4.11 -12.15 1.61
N ILE A 11 3.28 -12.92 2.30
CA ILE A 11 3.15 -12.84 3.77
C ILE A 11 4.45 -13.27 4.44
N GLU A 12 5.10 -14.32 3.94
CA GLU A 12 6.35 -14.84 4.49
C GLU A 12 7.56 -13.95 4.19
N GLY A 13 7.47 -13.13 3.13
CA GLY A 13 8.55 -12.23 2.73
C GLY A 13 8.68 -11.01 3.63
N LYS A 14 9.84 -10.37 3.57
CA LYS A 14 10.08 -9.12 4.31
C LYS A 14 9.59 -7.93 3.50
N GLU A 15 9.09 -6.91 4.20
CA GLU A 15 8.84 -5.61 3.59
C GLU A 15 10.15 -5.06 3.00
N ASN A 16 10.05 -4.37 1.87
CA ASN A 16 11.21 -3.87 1.16
C ASN A 16 10.80 -2.63 0.31
N ASN A 17 11.64 -2.26 -0.65
CA ASN A 17 11.35 -1.09 -1.49
C ASN A 17 10.25 -1.32 -2.53
N ARG A 18 9.71 -2.54 -2.62
CA ARG A 18 8.62 -2.92 -3.54
C ARG A 18 7.43 -3.56 -2.85
N PHE A 19 7.48 -3.75 -1.55
CA PHE A 19 6.45 -4.47 -0.84
C PHE A 19 6.23 -3.93 0.57
N ASP A 20 4.96 -3.73 0.93
CA ASP A 20 4.52 -3.34 2.26
C ASP A 20 3.27 -4.12 2.65
N ARG A 21 3.12 -4.41 3.93
CA ARG A 21 1.93 -5.05 4.49
C ARG A 21 1.23 -4.11 5.47
N LYS A 22 -0.09 -4.12 5.44
CA LYS A 22 -0.92 -3.34 6.36
C LYS A 22 -2.08 -4.18 6.82
N LEU A 23 -2.48 -4.02 8.07
CA LEU A 23 -3.73 -4.62 8.52
C LEU A 23 -4.91 -3.84 7.93
N LYS A 24 -4.89 -2.54 8.06
CA LYS A 24 -5.96 -1.64 7.64
C LYS A 24 -5.39 -0.25 7.41
N ILE A 25 -5.97 0.49 6.48
CA ILE A 25 -5.57 1.88 6.24
C ILE A 25 -6.32 2.79 7.21
N THR A 26 -5.59 3.50 8.06
CA THR A 26 -6.16 4.38 9.08
C THR A 26 -5.89 5.85 8.84
N SER A 27 -4.94 6.18 7.95
CA SER A 27 -4.59 7.57 7.64
C SER A 27 -4.37 7.73 6.14
N LYS A 28 -5.19 8.56 5.52
CA LYS A 28 -5.06 8.88 4.10
C LYS A 28 -3.73 9.56 3.79
N LEU A 29 -3.30 10.46 4.67
CA LEU A 29 -2.02 11.15 4.47
C LEU A 29 -0.84 10.19 4.54
N LYS A 30 -0.82 9.29 5.52
CA LYS A 30 0.27 8.31 5.65
C LYS A 30 0.33 7.38 4.46
N ILE A 31 -0.81 6.87 4.00
CA ILE A 31 -0.80 5.95 2.86
C ILE A 31 -0.44 6.68 1.57
N ALA A 32 -0.81 7.95 1.43
CA ALA A 32 -0.40 8.78 0.30
C ALA A 32 1.13 8.88 0.22
N LYS A 33 1.80 9.02 1.35
CA LYS A 33 3.27 9.04 1.41
C LYS A 33 3.87 7.71 0.93
N THR A 34 3.29 6.60 1.33
CA THR A 34 3.72 5.26 0.87
C THR A 34 3.48 5.10 -0.64
N ILE A 35 2.34 5.55 -1.14
CA ILE A 35 2.03 5.53 -2.57
C ILE A 35 3.06 6.36 -3.35
N SER A 36 3.33 7.58 -2.89
CA SER A 36 4.36 8.44 -3.48
C SER A 36 5.72 7.73 -3.52
N ALA A 37 6.10 7.13 -2.40
CA ALA A 37 7.39 6.45 -2.29
C ALA A 37 7.53 5.29 -3.27
N PHE A 38 6.51 4.44 -3.40
CA PHE A 38 6.54 3.36 -4.38
C PHE A 38 6.58 3.87 -5.81
N ALA A 39 5.74 4.86 -6.13
CA ALA A 39 5.71 5.45 -7.48
C ALA A 39 7.05 6.08 -7.86
N ASN A 40 7.75 6.66 -6.92
CA ASN A 40 9.03 7.34 -7.15
C ASN A 40 10.25 6.41 -7.09
N THR A 41 10.07 5.17 -6.72
CA THR A 41 11.20 4.23 -6.60
C THR A 41 11.12 3.15 -7.68
N ALA A 42 10.39 2.09 -7.44
CA ALA A 42 10.36 0.94 -8.37
C ALA A 42 8.94 0.43 -8.61
N GLY A 43 7.94 1.19 -8.19
CA GLY A 43 6.59 0.68 -8.06
C GLY A 43 6.52 -0.26 -6.86
N GLY A 44 5.39 -0.87 -6.62
CA GLY A 44 5.30 -1.79 -5.50
C GLY A 44 3.89 -2.29 -5.23
N ILE A 45 3.78 -3.16 -4.25
CA ILE A 45 2.53 -3.77 -3.84
C ILE A 45 2.33 -3.51 -2.35
N ILE A 46 1.13 -3.07 -2.00
CA ILE A 46 0.70 -2.97 -0.61
C ILE A 46 -0.36 -4.04 -0.40
N LEU A 47 -0.09 -4.97 0.51
CA LEU A 47 -1.03 -6.04 0.86
C LEU A 47 -1.78 -5.62 2.12
N ILE A 48 -3.11 -5.50 2.02
CA ILE A 48 -3.96 -5.04 3.12
C ILE A 48 -4.81 -6.20 3.63
N GLY A 49 -4.85 -6.36 4.95
CA GLY A 49 -5.63 -7.40 5.63
C GLY A 49 -4.79 -8.39 6.41
N VAL A 50 -3.50 -8.13 6.58
CA VAL A 50 -2.56 -9.00 7.27
C VAL A 50 -2.02 -8.29 8.52
N SER A 51 -2.05 -8.98 9.66
CA SER A 51 -1.54 -8.44 10.93
C SER A 51 -0.01 -8.42 10.99
N ASP A 52 0.53 -7.76 12.00
CA ASP A 52 1.97 -7.72 12.25
C ASP A 52 2.56 -9.11 12.54
N GLU A 53 1.72 -10.05 12.99
CA GLU A 53 2.12 -11.44 13.22
C GLU A 53 2.00 -12.30 11.97
N ASN A 54 1.81 -11.68 10.81
CA ASN A 54 1.68 -12.35 9.52
C ASN A 54 0.45 -13.27 9.42
N ARG A 55 -0.62 -12.90 10.13
CA ARG A 55 -1.90 -13.59 10.04
C ARG A 55 -2.85 -12.87 9.10
N ILE A 56 -3.57 -13.63 8.31
CA ILE A 56 -4.66 -13.09 7.50
C ILE A 56 -5.83 -12.81 8.43
N ILE A 57 -6.16 -11.54 8.59
CA ILE A 57 -7.29 -11.09 9.43
C ILE A 57 -8.50 -10.79 8.56
N GLY A 58 -8.26 -10.27 7.36
CA GLY A 58 -9.31 -9.85 6.46
C GLY A 58 -9.78 -8.42 6.70
N ILE A 59 -10.27 -7.80 5.64
CA ILE A 59 -10.80 -6.42 5.66
C ILE A 59 -12.00 -6.34 4.74
N ASP A 60 -12.67 -5.20 4.75
CA ASP A 60 -13.67 -4.86 3.75
C ASP A 60 -12.96 -4.24 2.54
N PRO A 61 -12.87 -4.95 1.39
CA PRO A 61 -12.12 -4.44 0.25
C PRO A 61 -12.65 -3.10 -0.25
N GLU A 62 -13.94 -2.88 -0.21
CA GLU A 62 -14.53 -1.62 -0.72
C GLU A 62 -14.13 -0.43 0.14
N GLU A 63 -14.09 -0.61 1.47
CA GLU A 63 -13.60 0.42 2.39
C GLU A 63 -12.14 0.75 2.13
N GLU A 64 -11.30 -0.28 1.97
CA GLU A 64 -9.88 -0.06 1.75
C GLU A 64 -9.60 0.56 0.38
N LYS A 65 -10.32 0.15 -0.66
CA LYS A 65 -10.24 0.79 -1.98
C LYS A 65 -10.58 2.27 -1.89
N TYR A 66 -11.64 2.60 -1.15
CA TYR A 66 -12.04 3.99 -0.94
C TYR A 66 -10.93 4.79 -0.27
N MET A 67 -10.32 4.24 0.78
CA MET A 67 -9.23 4.91 1.49
C MET A 67 -8.04 5.18 0.58
N ILE A 68 -7.64 4.20 -0.21
CA ILE A 68 -6.52 4.32 -1.15
C ILE A 68 -6.83 5.33 -2.26
N SER A 69 -7.98 5.19 -2.90
CA SER A 69 -8.38 6.09 -4.00
C SER A 69 -8.53 7.53 -3.51
N SER A 70 -9.12 7.71 -2.34
CA SER A 70 -9.31 9.01 -1.73
C SER A 70 -7.97 9.66 -1.37
N ALA A 71 -7.03 8.87 -0.82
CA ALA A 71 -5.69 9.35 -0.48
C ALA A 71 -4.95 9.83 -1.74
N ASN A 72 -5.02 9.02 -2.81
CA ASN A 72 -4.39 9.36 -4.09
C ASN A 72 -4.99 10.65 -4.67
N ASP A 73 -6.31 10.73 -4.70
CA ASP A 73 -7.01 11.90 -5.25
C ASP A 73 -6.75 13.16 -4.45
N GLN A 74 -6.77 13.08 -3.13
CA GLN A 74 -6.64 14.25 -2.27
C GLN A 74 -5.20 14.75 -2.14
N PHE A 75 -4.23 13.84 -2.08
CA PHE A 75 -2.88 14.20 -1.67
C PHE A 75 -1.80 14.00 -2.72
N CYS A 76 -1.94 13.05 -3.65
CA CYS A 76 -0.89 12.79 -4.64
C CYS A 76 -0.99 13.70 -5.86
N ARG A 77 0.14 14.32 -6.25
CA ARG A 77 0.22 15.26 -7.39
C ARG A 77 1.49 14.98 -8.21
N PRO A 78 1.40 14.50 -9.44
CA PRO A 78 0.18 13.97 -10.05
C PRO A 78 -0.32 12.71 -9.35
N HIS A 79 -1.51 12.25 -9.68
CA HIS A 79 -2.02 11.01 -9.11
C HIS A 79 -1.15 9.84 -9.55
N ALA A 80 -0.90 8.91 -8.64
CA ALA A 80 -0.24 7.65 -8.98
C ALA A 80 -1.21 6.75 -9.74
N LYS A 81 -0.66 5.87 -10.57
CA LYS A 81 -1.44 4.83 -11.24
C LYS A 81 -1.52 3.62 -10.33
N ILE A 82 -2.74 3.23 -10.01
CA ILE A 82 -3.01 2.19 -9.02
C ILE A 82 -3.97 1.18 -9.61
N GLU A 83 -3.64 -0.10 -9.43
CA GLU A 83 -4.52 -1.22 -9.76
C GLU A 83 -4.84 -1.97 -8.47
N PHE A 84 -6.07 -2.45 -8.35
CA PHE A 84 -6.52 -3.24 -7.22
C PHE A 84 -6.74 -4.69 -7.65
N LYS A 85 -6.38 -5.62 -6.76
CA LYS A 85 -6.75 -7.03 -6.90
C LYS A 85 -7.20 -7.53 -5.55
N GLU A 86 -8.25 -8.34 -5.55
CA GLU A 86 -8.81 -8.92 -4.34
C GLU A 86 -8.47 -10.39 -4.27
N PHE A 87 -8.27 -10.86 -3.05
CA PHE A 87 -8.08 -12.28 -2.76
C PHE A 87 -8.96 -12.65 -1.57
N THR A 88 -9.67 -13.78 -1.68
CA THR A 88 -10.54 -14.26 -0.61
C THR A 88 -10.04 -15.62 -0.15
N LYS A 89 -9.82 -15.76 1.15
CA LYS A 89 -9.51 -17.03 1.79
C LYS A 89 -10.68 -17.48 2.63
N LEU A 90 -11.09 -18.73 2.48
CA LEU A 90 -12.07 -19.35 3.35
C LEU A 90 -11.39 -19.80 4.64
N ASP A 91 -11.93 -19.35 5.76
CA ASP A 91 -11.48 -19.76 7.09
C ASP A 91 -12.59 -20.51 7.79
N PHE A 92 -12.30 -21.75 8.20
CA PHE A 92 -13.27 -22.61 8.87
C PHE A 92 -12.88 -22.75 10.33
N ASN A 93 -13.84 -22.43 11.23
CA ASN A 93 -13.64 -22.60 12.66
C ASN A 93 -14.25 -23.95 13.10
N ASP A 94 -13.40 -24.87 13.51
CA ASP A 94 -13.81 -26.22 13.91
C ASP A 94 -14.71 -26.24 15.13
N GLU A 95 -14.57 -25.29 16.03
CA GLU A 95 -15.36 -25.22 17.26
C GLU A 95 -16.78 -24.73 16.98
N THR A 96 -16.93 -23.68 16.18
CA THR A 96 -18.23 -23.09 15.86
C THR A 96 -18.89 -23.68 14.63
N LYS A 97 -18.15 -24.46 13.82
CA LYS A 97 -18.60 -24.99 12.53
C LYS A 97 -19.00 -23.92 11.53
N VAL A 98 -18.40 -22.73 11.63
CA VAL A 98 -18.71 -21.59 10.77
C VAL A 98 -17.58 -21.35 9.79
N GLU A 99 -17.91 -21.22 8.49
CA GLU A 99 -17.01 -20.72 7.47
C GLU A 99 -17.08 -19.21 7.43
N LYS A 100 -15.94 -18.57 7.26
CA LYS A 100 -15.83 -17.12 7.17
C LYS A 100 -14.92 -16.77 6.01
N ASP A 101 -15.35 -15.81 5.20
CA ASP A 101 -14.51 -15.25 4.14
C ASP A 101 -13.56 -14.21 4.72
N LEU A 102 -12.27 -14.40 4.47
CA LEU A 102 -11.25 -13.41 4.82
C LEU A 102 -10.77 -12.77 3.53
N ASN A 103 -11.07 -11.49 3.39
CA ASN A 103 -10.74 -10.74 2.17
C ASN A 103 -9.46 -9.94 2.35
N LEU A 104 -8.60 -10.02 1.36
CA LEU A 104 -7.38 -9.23 1.25
C LEU A 104 -7.47 -8.32 0.04
N LEU A 105 -6.82 -7.17 0.11
CA LEU A 105 -6.70 -6.26 -1.02
C LEU A 105 -5.23 -6.08 -1.37
N LEU A 106 -4.90 -6.29 -2.65
CA LEU A 106 -3.60 -5.92 -3.18
C LEU A 106 -3.73 -4.58 -3.90
N VAL A 107 -2.89 -3.65 -3.49
CA VAL A 107 -2.80 -2.33 -4.10
C VAL A 107 -1.49 -2.30 -4.89
N ILE A 108 -1.60 -2.28 -6.21
CA ILE A 108 -0.43 -2.29 -7.09
C ILE A 108 -0.17 -0.86 -7.54
N VAL A 109 0.95 -0.30 -7.11
CA VAL A 109 1.36 1.06 -7.45
C VAL A 109 2.37 0.98 -8.58
N GLU A 110 2.05 1.59 -9.71
CA GLU A 110 2.92 1.63 -10.86
C GLU A 110 4.04 2.66 -10.66
N LYS A 111 5.25 2.33 -11.11
CA LYS A 111 6.35 3.28 -11.10
C LYS A 111 6.02 4.46 -12.01
N SER A 112 6.21 5.67 -11.53
CA SER A 112 6.05 6.89 -12.31
C SER A 112 7.19 6.99 -13.34
N GLN A 113 6.85 7.33 -14.59
CA GLN A 113 7.82 7.27 -15.69
C GLN A 113 8.64 8.55 -15.84
N ASN A 114 8.02 9.70 -15.81
CA ASN A 114 8.67 10.93 -16.24
C ASN A 114 8.72 12.03 -15.18
N GLU A 115 8.02 11.86 -14.07
CA GLU A 115 7.96 12.89 -13.03
C GLU A 115 7.72 12.27 -11.66
N LEU A 116 8.12 13.01 -10.63
CA LEU A 116 7.89 12.57 -9.26
C LEU A 116 6.42 12.76 -8.88
N VAL A 117 5.92 11.86 -8.03
CA VAL A 117 4.62 11.98 -7.38
C VAL A 117 4.86 12.67 -6.04
N TYR A 118 4.32 13.87 -5.87
CA TYR A 118 4.39 14.64 -4.63
C TYR A 118 3.16 14.38 -3.77
N VAL A 119 3.34 14.54 -2.47
CA VAL A 119 2.22 14.56 -1.52
C VAL A 119 2.02 16.00 -1.08
N ALA A 120 0.81 16.55 -1.33
CA ALA A 120 0.43 17.88 -0.91
C ALA A 120 -0.35 17.79 0.39
N ASP A 121 0.14 18.43 1.45
CA ASP A 121 -0.56 18.46 2.73
C ASP A 121 -1.69 19.49 2.74
N SER A 122 -2.36 19.65 3.90
CA SER A 122 -3.49 20.59 4.06
C SER A 122 -3.08 22.05 3.88
N GLU A 123 -1.80 22.36 4.03
CA GLU A 123 -1.27 23.71 3.84
C GLU A 123 -0.76 23.96 2.42
N GLY A 124 -0.88 22.96 1.54
CA GLY A 124 -0.42 23.04 0.17
C GLY A 124 1.07 22.80 -0.01
N ILE A 125 1.77 22.43 1.03
CA ILE A 125 3.20 22.10 0.97
C ILE A 125 3.36 20.74 0.33
N LYS A 126 4.16 20.68 -0.73
CA LYS A 126 4.39 19.45 -1.50
C LYS A 126 5.73 18.84 -1.15
N LYS A 127 5.73 17.55 -0.84
CA LYS A 127 6.93 16.77 -0.56
C LYS A 127 6.85 15.46 -1.34
N ALA A 128 7.98 15.03 -1.89
CA ALA A 128 8.07 13.73 -2.54
C ALA A 128 8.75 12.75 -1.61
N TYR A 129 8.38 11.48 -1.73
CA TYR A 129 8.91 10.40 -0.90
C TYR A 129 9.53 9.33 -1.78
N HIS A 130 10.48 8.58 -1.22
CA HIS A 130 11.05 7.40 -1.86
C HIS A 130 11.11 6.25 -0.87
N ARG A 131 11.18 5.05 -1.40
CA ARG A 131 11.24 3.84 -0.59
C ARG A 131 12.69 3.40 -0.46
N VAL A 132 13.18 3.31 0.77
CA VAL A 132 14.53 2.81 1.08
C VAL A 132 14.33 1.60 1.99
N ASN A 133 14.59 0.41 1.46
CA ASN A 133 14.28 -0.85 2.12
C ASN A 133 12.78 -0.90 2.48
N ASP A 134 12.44 -0.99 3.76
CA ASP A 134 11.06 -1.03 4.25
C ASP A 134 10.55 0.34 4.75
N GLN A 135 11.27 1.42 4.46
CA GLN A 135 10.95 2.75 4.97
C GLN A 135 10.54 3.72 3.88
N THR A 136 9.56 4.55 4.20
CA THR A 136 9.13 5.67 3.37
C THR A 136 9.80 6.92 3.90
N LEU A 137 10.70 7.49 3.09
CA LEU A 137 11.52 8.63 3.48
C LEU A 137 11.30 9.79 2.52
N ILE A 138 11.40 11.01 3.06
CA ILE A 138 11.27 12.22 2.24
C ILE A 138 12.49 12.35 1.31
N ILE A 139 12.23 12.73 0.06
CA ILE A 139 13.29 13.08 -0.89
C ILE A 139 13.70 14.52 -0.58
N LYS A 140 14.92 14.71 -0.13
CA LYS A 140 15.43 16.04 0.14
C LYS A 140 15.85 16.71 -1.17
N PRO A 141 15.44 17.97 -1.40
CA PRO A 141 15.87 18.67 -2.61
C PRO A 141 17.38 18.88 -2.59
N TYR A 142 17.99 18.73 -3.76
CA TYR A 142 19.41 19.05 -3.93
C TYR A 142 19.61 20.55 -3.82
N ASN A 143 20.55 20.98 -2.98
CA ASN A 143 20.89 22.39 -2.85
C ASN A 143 22.38 22.57 -3.14
N PRO A 144 22.74 23.08 -4.35
CA PRO A 144 24.13 23.22 -4.75
C PRO A 144 24.89 24.32 -4.01
N GLU A 145 24.21 25.18 -3.24
CA GLU A 145 24.84 26.28 -2.51
C GLU A 145 25.28 25.89 -1.10
N ILE A 146 25.02 24.68 -0.71
CA ILE A 146 25.42 24.18 0.60
C ILE A 146 26.60 23.24 0.45
#